data_fe1dae2610c767a856ff742a4271b7d3
#
_entry.id   fe1dae2610c767a856ff742a4271b7d3
#
_cell.length_a   1.000
_cell.length_b   1.000
_cell.length_c   1.000
_cell.angle_alpha   90.00
_cell.angle_beta   90.00
_cell.angle_gamma   90.00
#
_symmetry.space_group_name_H-M   'P 1'
#
loop_
_entity.id
_entity.type
_entity.pdbx_description
1 polymer ?
#
loop_
_entity_poly.entity_id
_entity_poly.type
_entity_poly.pdbx_seq_one_letter_code
_entity_poly.pdbx_strand_id
1 'polypeptide(L)'
;MDEKKEHTIGKGDIGDLNLDDFDTVLSVDEVAHQAEKLAAEAPSRQRLNELVGKEPLLAIESLRAGYGKMEILHGFDLQVGVEQSLCIIGPNGAGKSTVLHSIYGFTNIMSGNIKMGESDITAMSPNEKLKRAGIAYILQDNSVFPDMTVEENMLMGGFLKDKPSQAQEAAENVLQKYPRLNERRKQKAGVLSGGERRLLEISRALIMEPEVLLVDEPSIGLEPRFIQMVFEILDDLQNTEGKTIVMVEQNAKKGLEFADIGYVLVDGYLAMAGTGDELLENPEVGRLFLGG
;
A
#
# COMPACT_ATOMS: atom_id res chain seq x y z
N MET A 1 56.48 -39.62 8.41
CA MET A 1 55.87 -40.82 7.79
C MET A 1 54.44 -40.81 8.26
N ASP A 2 53.59 -40.12 7.55
CA ASP A 2 52.17 -40.01 7.85
C ASP A 2 51.38 -40.45 6.62
N GLU A 3 50.65 -41.54 6.83
CA GLU A 3 49.77 -42.11 5.82
C GLU A 3 48.43 -41.34 5.80
N LYS A 4 48.15 -40.77 4.61
CA LYS A 4 46.81 -40.23 4.31
C LYS A 4 45.86 -41.41 4.01
N LYS A 5 44.83 -41.54 4.79
CA LYS A 5 43.66 -42.37 4.47
C LYS A 5 42.67 -41.59 3.59
N GLU A 6 42.58 -41.94 2.32
CA GLU A 6 41.50 -41.52 1.41
C GLU A 6 40.22 -42.26 1.79
N HIS A 7 39.15 -41.51 2.09
CA HIS A 7 37.79 -42.06 2.20
C HIS A 7 37.10 -41.92 0.84
N THR A 8 36.97 -43.04 0.15
CA THR A 8 36.13 -43.17 -1.06
C THR A 8 34.67 -43.25 -0.63
N ILE A 9 33.87 -42.20 -0.98
CA ILE A 9 32.40 -42.22 -0.82
C ILE A 9 31.82 -42.89 -2.08
N GLY A 10 31.05 -43.93 -1.89
CA GLY A 10 30.41 -44.72 -2.94
C GLY A 10 29.40 -43.91 -3.75
N LYS A 11 29.42 -44.15 -5.06
CA LYS A 11 28.36 -43.73 -5.98
C LYS A 11 27.07 -44.48 -5.66
N GLY A 12 26.11 -43.82 -5.04
CA GLY A 12 24.72 -44.23 -5.02
C GLY A 12 24.04 -43.76 -6.30
N ASP A 13 23.35 -44.64 -6.98
CA ASP A 13 22.48 -44.40 -8.12
C ASP A 13 21.46 -43.28 -7.76
N ILE A 14 21.60 -42.12 -8.34
CA ILE A 14 20.52 -41.16 -8.40
C ILE A 14 19.81 -41.43 -9.71
N GLY A 15 18.65 -42.15 -9.56
CA GLY A 15 17.75 -42.41 -10.68
C GLY A 15 17.33 -41.10 -11.35
N ASP A 16 17.03 -41.19 -12.63
CA ASP A 16 16.57 -40.13 -13.52
C ASP A 16 15.46 -39.30 -12.88
N LEU A 17 15.81 -38.21 -12.23
CA LEU A 17 14.89 -37.09 -11.94
C LEU A 17 14.79 -36.28 -13.22
N ASN A 18 13.63 -36.39 -13.84
CA ASN A 18 13.22 -35.61 -14.99
C ASN A 18 13.22 -34.11 -14.56
N LEU A 19 14.21 -33.34 -15.04
CA LEU A 19 14.37 -31.92 -14.70
C LEU A 19 13.35 -31.01 -15.40
N ASP A 20 12.38 -31.59 -16.11
CA ASP A 20 11.35 -30.86 -16.86
C ASP A 20 10.09 -30.49 -16.03
N ASP A 21 10.02 -30.91 -14.75
CA ASP A 21 8.88 -30.62 -13.86
C ASP A 21 9.17 -29.56 -12.78
N PHE A 22 10.23 -28.81 -12.91
CA PHE A 22 10.37 -27.58 -12.13
C PHE A 22 9.59 -26.48 -12.84
N ASP A 23 8.41 -26.15 -12.31
CA ASP A 23 7.71 -24.90 -12.59
C ASP A 23 8.73 -23.76 -12.69
N THR A 24 8.79 -23.16 -13.87
CA THR A 24 9.73 -22.09 -14.20
C THR A 24 9.46 -20.89 -13.30
N VAL A 25 10.14 -20.84 -12.16
CA VAL A 25 10.29 -19.58 -11.42
C VAL A 25 11.04 -18.65 -12.36
N LEU A 26 10.30 -17.71 -12.95
CA LEU A 26 10.87 -16.71 -13.85
C LEU A 26 12.02 -15.99 -13.15
N SER A 27 13.15 -15.87 -13.81
CA SER A 27 14.28 -15.09 -13.29
C SER A 27 13.87 -13.61 -13.16
N VAL A 28 14.54 -12.88 -12.26
CA VAL A 28 14.30 -11.44 -12.05
C VAL A 28 14.42 -10.68 -13.38
N ASP A 29 15.36 -11.08 -14.25
CA ASP A 29 15.59 -10.47 -15.57
C ASP A 29 14.45 -10.77 -16.56
N GLU A 30 13.86 -11.96 -16.51
CA GLU A 30 12.71 -12.31 -17.35
C GLU A 30 11.44 -11.57 -16.91
N VAL A 31 11.24 -11.40 -15.60
CA VAL A 31 10.17 -10.57 -15.06
C VAL A 31 10.34 -9.13 -15.51
N ALA A 32 11.55 -8.56 -15.40
CA ALA A 32 11.85 -7.20 -15.86
C ALA A 32 11.60 -7.01 -17.36
N HIS A 33 12.08 -7.94 -18.21
CA HIS A 33 11.90 -7.83 -19.67
C HIS A 33 10.43 -7.98 -20.12
N GLN A 34 9.65 -8.82 -19.45
CA GLN A 34 8.20 -8.94 -19.71
C GLN A 34 7.45 -7.71 -19.20
N ALA A 35 7.89 -7.14 -18.10
CA ALA A 35 7.36 -5.93 -17.54
C ALA A 35 7.58 -4.70 -18.46
N GLU A 36 8.74 -4.60 -19.13
CA GLU A 36 8.97 -3.58 -20.17
C GLU A 36 7.98 -3.71 -21.34
N LYS A 37 7.63 -4.93 -21.74
CA LYS A 37 6.61 -5.16 -22.76
C LYS A 37 5.21 -4.72 -22.32
N LEU A 38 4.85 -5.00 -21.05
CA LEU A 38 3.60 -4.55 -20.47
C LEU A 38 3.54 -3.02 -20.34
N ALA A 39 4.67 -2.39 -19.98
CA ALA A 39 4.75 -0.92 -19.91
C ALA A 39 4.56 -0.24 -21.29
N ALA A 40 4.86 -0.93 -22.39
CA ALA A 40 4.60 -0.43 -23.75
C ALA A 40 3.10 -0.40 -24.10
N GLU A 41 2.26 -1.11 -23.35
CA GLU A 41 0.80 -1.16 -23.49
C GLU A 41 0.09 -0.36 -22.38
N ALA A 42 0.76 0.68 -21.83
CA ALA A 42 0.25 1.48 -20.72
C ALA A 42 -1.23 1.88 -20.92
N PRO A 43 -2.06 1.77 -19.87
CA PRO A 43 -3.48 2.10 -19.96
C PRO A 43 -3.69 3.52 -20.44
N SER A 44 -4.59 3.71 -21.39
CA SER A 44 -4.95 5.04 -21.86
C SER A 44 -5.64 5.84 -20.76
N ARG A 45 -5.49 7.15 -20.78
CA ARG A 45 -6.20 8.06 -19.86
C ARG A 45 -7.73 7.87 -19.92
N GLN A 46 -8.25 7.50 -21.10
CA GLN A 46 -9.67 7.15 -21.26
C GLN A 46 -10.04 5.93 -20.39
N ARG A 47 -9.20 4.89 -20.38
CA ARG A 47 -9.42 3.70 -19.54
C ARG A 47 -9.43 4.06 -18.06
N LEU A 48 -8.52 4.93 -17.60
CA LEU A 48 -8.51 5.38 -16.21
C LEU A 48 -9.79 6.15 -15.84
N ASN A 49 -10.28 7.02 -16.73
CA ASN A 49 -11.54 7.73 -16.54
C ASN A 49 -12.74 6.77 -16.48
N GLU A 50 -12.77 5.71 -17.30
CA GLU A 50 -13.82 4.70 -17.29
C GLU A 50 -13.87 3.94 -15.95
N LEU A 51 -12.71 3.59 -15.37
CA LEU A 51 -12.62 2.91 -14.07
C LEU A 51 -13.15 3.78 -12.92
N VAL A 52 -12.91 5.07 -12.96
CA VAL A 52 -13.41 6.02 -11.95
C VAL A 52 -14.91 6.29 -12.14
N GLY A 53 -15.39 6.30 -13.38
CA GLY A 53 -16.82 6.49 -13.74
C GLY A 53 -17.40 7.88 -13.46
N LYS A 54 -16.67 8.76 -12.78
CA LYS A 54 -17.03 10.15 -12.41
C LYS A 54 -15.77 11.02 -12.42
N GLU A 55 -15.89 12.28 -12.00
CA GLU A 55 -14.73 13.11 -11.72
C GLU A 55 -13.87 12.51 -10.62
N PRO A 56 -12.54 12.39 -10.80
CA PRO A 56 -11.67 11.80 -9.79
C PRO A 56 -11.57 12.69 -8.55
N LEU A 57 -11.59 12.08 -7.36
CA LEU A 57 -11.29 12.77 -6.12
C LEU A 57 -9.79 13.03 -5.99
N LEU A 58 -8.97 12.02 -6.27
CA LEU A 58 -7.51 12.12 -6.28
C LEU A 58 -7.00 11.73 -7.67
N ALA A 59 -6.20 12.59 -8.28
CA ALA A 59 -5.59 12.36 -9.59
C ALA A 59 -4.10 12.68 -9.58
N ILE A 60 -3.34 11.87 -10.30
CA ILE A 60 -1.93 12.10 -10.64
C ILE A 60 -1.84 12.17 -12.16
N GLU A 61 -1.14 13.18 -12.68
CA GLU A 61 -0.99 13.42 -14.11
C GLU A 61 0.49 13.46 -14.50
N SER A 62 0.93 12.44 -15.27
CA SER A 62 2.28 12.33 -15.85
C SER A 62 3.41 12.59 -14.84
N LEU A 63 3.30 12.00 -13.65
CA LEU A 63 4.18 12.27 -12.53
C LEU A 63 5.56 11.66 -12.73
N ARG A 64 6.58 12.49 -12.65
CA ARG A 64 7.97 12.07 -12.50
C ARG A 64 8.44 12.45 -11.11
N ALA A 65 8.81 11.48 -10.31
CA ALA A 65 9.14 11.67 -8.91
C ALA A 65 10.16 10.65 -8.40
N GLY A 66 10.81 10.98 -7.29
CA GLY A 66 11.78 10.09 -6.67
C GLY A 66 12.47 10.71 -5.47
N TYR A 67 13.69 10.27 -5.16
CA TYR A 67 14.43 10.69 -3.98
C TYR A 67 15.75 11.37 -4.37
N GLY A 68 15.93 12.59 -3.92
CA GLY A 68 17.09 13.39 -4.31
C GLY A 68 17.14 13.60 -5.82
N LYS A 69 18.14 13.00 -6.49
CA LYS A 69 18.29 13.05 -7.96
C LYS A 69 17.83 11.75 -8.65
N MET A 70 17.50 10.72 -7.87
CA MET A 70 17.08 9.43 -8.41
C MET A 70 15.60 9.52 -8.75
N GLU A 71 15.25 9.38 -10.01
CA GLU A 71 13.89 9.24 -10.49
C GLU A 71 13.43 7.80 -10.35
N ILE A 72 12.24 7.58 -9.81
CA ILE A 72 11.62 6.27 -9.59
C ILE A 72 10.32 6.14 -10.38
N LEU A 73 9.52 7.20 -10.46
CA LEU A 73 8.28 7.21 -11.23
C LEU A 73 8.50 7.96 -12.54
N HIS A 74 8.07 7.36 -13.64
CA HIS A 74 8.39 7.78 -15.01
C HIS A 74 7.11 8.13 -15.80
N GLY A 75 6.49 9.29 -15.49
CA GLY A 75 5.27 9.72 -16.15
C GLY A 75 4.04 8.93 -15.70
N PHE A 76 3.97 8.63 -14.40
CA PHE A 76 2.92 7.83 -13.80
C PHE A 76 1.60 8.61 -13.70
N ASP A 77 0.50 7.96 -14.12
CA ASP A 77 -0.87 8.47 -14.01
C ASP A 77 -1.66 7.62 -13.00
N LEU A 78 -2.53 8.27 -12.21
CA LEU A 78 -3.45 7.61 -11.28
C LEU A 78 -4.75 8.41 -11.20
N GLN A 79 -5.87 7.70 -11.08
CA GLN A 79 -7.17 8.30 -10.78
C GLN A 79 -7.96 7.38 -9.85
N VAL A 80 -8.58 7.97 -8.83
CA VAL A 80 -9.52 7.29 -7.93
C VAL A 80 -10.66 8.25 -7.59
N GLY A 81 -11.87 7.76 -7.59
CA GLY A 81 -13.08 8.51 -7.27
C GLY A 81 -13.40 8.54 -5.78
N VAL A 82 -14.45 9.28 -5.44
CA VAL A 82 -15.01 9.33 -4.08
C VAL A 82 -15.50 7.93 -3.69
N GLU A 83 -15.18 7.50 -2.46
CA GLU A 83 -15.61 6.21 -1.89
C GLU A 83 -15.12 4.97 -2.67
N GLN A 84 -14.08 5.12 -3.50
CA GLN A 84 -13.44 4.00 -4.18
C GLN A 84 -12.17 3.55 -3.48
N SER A 85 -11.87 2.25 -3.63
CA SER A 85 -10.60 1.66 -3.26
C SER A 85 -9.75 1.39 -4.49
N LEU A 86 -8.48 1.82 -4.44
CA LEU A 86 -7.47 1.54 -5.46
C LEU A 86 -6.30 0.80 -4.84
N CYS A 87 -5.95 -0.36 -5.40
CA CYS A 87 -4.77 -1.13 -4.98
C CYS A 87 -3.69 -1.12 -6.06
N ILE A 88 -2.47 -0.77 -5.66
CA ILE A 88 -1.28 -0.83 -6.51
C ILE A 88 -0.50 -2.10 -6.16
N ILE A 89 -0.36 -2.99 -7.14
CA ILE A 89 0.46 -4.19 -7.05
C ILE A 89 1.68 -4.10 -7.99
N GLY A 90 2.63 -5.00 -7.84
CA GLY A 90 3.82 -5.07 -8.68
C GLY A 90 5.02 -5.63 -7.92
N PRO A 91 6.14 -5.89 -8.60
CA PRO A 91 7.34 -6.46 -7.98
C PRO A 91 7.95 -5.54 -6.92
N ASN A 92 8.82 -6.11 -6.08
CA ASN A 92 9.60 -5.33 -5.13
C ASN A 92 10.53 -4.38 -5.89
N GLY A 93 10.59 -3.12 -5.44
CA GLY A 93 11.37 -2.08 -6.12
C GLY A 93 10.66 -1.38 -7.27
N ALA A 94 9.46 -1.80 -7.69
CA ALA A 94 8.71 -1.17 -8.79
C ALA A 94 8.32 0.30 -8.55
N GLY A 95 8.46 0.82 -7.33
CA GLY A 95 8.09 2.19 -6.99
C GLY A 95 6.72 2.34 -6.33
N LYS A 96 6.08 1.25 -5.89
CA LYS A 96 4.74 1.26 -5.29
C LYS A 96 4.62 2.25 -4.11
N SER A 97 5.43 2.10 -3.07
CA SER A 97 5.43 3.04 -1.93
C SER A 97 5.85 4.46 -2.35
N THR A 98 6.64 4.59 -3.44
CA THR A 98 7.00 5.90 -3.99
C THR A 98 5.79 6.65 -4.52
N VAL A 99 4.76 5.95 -5.04
CA VAL A 99 3.47 6.57 -5.41
C VAL A 99 2.82 7.20 -4.18
N LEU A 100 2.63 6.43 -3.10
CA LEU A 100 2.04 6.93 -1.85
C LEU A 100 2.87 8.07 -1.24
N HIS A 101 4.21 7.92 -1.23
CA HIS A 101 5.14 8.95 -0.78
C HIS A 101 5.01 10.24 -1.60
N SER A 102 4.80 10.13 -2.91
CA SER A 102 4.62 11.29 -3.78
C SER A 102 3.30 12.00 -3.49
N ILE A 103 2.20 11.24 -3.37
CA ILE A 103 0.91 11.80 -2.98
C ILE A 103 1.03 12.53 -1.64
N TYR A 104 1.72 11.96 -0.66
CA TYR A 104 1.83 12.54 0.68
C TYR A 104 2.88 13.66 0.80
N GLY A 105 3.85 13.72 -0.12
CA GLY A 105 4.87 14.79 -0.17
C GLY A 105 6.20 14.40 0.47
N PHE A 106 6.59 13.12 0.42
CA PHE A 106 7.88 12.60 0.89
C PHE A 106 8.92 12.45 -0.22
N THR A 107 8.55 12.71 -1.47
CA THR A 107 9.45 12.63 -2.63
C THR A 107 9.70 13.99 -3.25
N ASN A 108 10.71 14.07 -4.10
CA ASN A 108 10.92 15.20 -4.98
C ASN A 108 10.08 15.00 -6.25
N ILE A 109 9.15 15.91 -6.51
CA ILE A 109 8.40 15.94 -7.76
C ILE A 109 9.26 16.68 -8.80
N MET A 110 9.60 16.00 -9.89
CA MET A 110 10.41 16.52 -11.00
C MET A 110 9.54 17.12 -12.09
N SER A 111 8.38 16.52 -12.36
CA SER A 111 7.33 17.03 -13.25
C SER A 111 6.00 16.33 -13.00
N GLY A 112 4.92 16.84 -13.60
CA GLY A 112 3.57 16.32 -13.40
C GLY A 112 2.87 16.99 -12.23
N ASN A 113 1.61 16.62 -11.99
CA ASN A 113 0.74 17.24 -11.01
C ASN A 113 0.02 16.18 -10.17
N ILE A 114 -0.30 16.55 -8.93
CA ILE A 114 -1.16 15.79 -8.02
C ILE A 114 -2.32 16.71 -7.63
N LYS A 115 -3.54 16.25 -7.85
CA LYS A 115 -4.77 17.01 -7.62
C LYS A 115 -5.69 16.31 -6.64
N MET A 116 -6.35 17.09 -5.79
CA MET A 116 -7.45 16.67 -4.94
C MET A 116 -8.69 17.45 -5.40
N GLY A 117 -9.60 16.76 -6.12
CA GLY A 117 -10.63 17.44 -6.90
C GLY A 117 -10.00 18.42 -7.91
N GLU A 118 -10.45 19.68 -7.88
CA GLU A 118 -9.90 20.73 -8.74
C GLU A 118 -8.60 21.38 -8.18
N SER A 119 -8.24 21.07 -6.93
CA SER A 119 -7.12 21.72 -6.24
C SER A 119 -5.79 21.03 -6.55
N ASP A 120 -4.80 21.77 -7.03
CA ASP A 120 -3.43 21.30 -7.14
C ASP A 120 -2.78 21.23 -5.75
N ILE A 121 -2.39 20.03 -5.33
CA ILE A 121 -1.75 19.75 -4.04
C ILE A 121 -0.28 19.34 -4.19
N THR A 122 0.29 19.42 -5.39
CA THR A 122 1.62 18.94 -5.73
C THR A 122 2.70 19.48 -4.79
N ALA A 123 2.68 20.78 -4.53
CA ALA A 123 3.67 21.47 -3.71
C ALA A 123 3.32 21.53 -2.21
N MET A 124 2.16 20.99 -1.79
CA MET A 124 1.77 20.98 -0.38
C MET A 124 2.70 20.10 0.45
N SER A 125 3.06 20.58 1.64
CA SER A 125 3.76 19.77 2.65
C SER A 125 2.87 18.66 3.21
N PRO A 126 3.44 17.59 3.80
CA PRO A 126 2.67 16.53 4.44
C PRO A 126 1.63 17.02 5.45
N ASN A 127 1.98 18.01 6.26
CA ASN A 127 1.08 18.61 7.24
C ASN A 127 -0.13 19.32 6.56
N GLU A 128 0.11 19.99 5.45
CA GLU A 128 -0.96 20.64 4.69
C GLU A 128 -1.85 19.61 3.99
N LYS A 129 -1.26 18.54 3.44
CA LYS A 129 -2.01 17.45 2.83
C LYS A 129 -2.92 16.76 3.85
N LEU A 130 -2.45 16.51 5.07
CA LEU A 130 -3.29 15.97 6.13
C LEU A 130 -4.35 16.97 6.59
N LYS A 131 -3.97 18.22 6.91
CA LYS A 131 -4.87 19.20 7.54
C LYS A 131 -5.85 19.83 6.55
N ARG A 132 -5.44 20.09 5.30
CA ARG A 132 -6.19 20.91 4.33
C ARG A 132 -6.72 20.09 3.15
N ALA A 133 -5.96 19.10 2.68
CA ALA A 133 -6.41 18.23 1.61
C ALA A 133 -7.08 16.94 2.12
N GLY A 134 -7.12 16.70 3.44
CA GLY A 134 -7.80 15.56 4.02
C GLY A 134 -7.19 14.21 3.66
N ILE A 135 -5.87 14.15 3.45
CA ILE A 135 -5.14 12.92 3.09
C ILE A 135 -4.35 12.44 4.30
N ALA A 136 -4.65 11.27 4.82
CA ALA A 136 -3.84 10.62 5.87
C ALA A 136 -3.01 9.46 5.30
N TYR A 137 -1.86 9.17 5.95
CA TYR A 137 -0.96 8.11 5.53
C TYR A 137 -0.76 7.11 6.67
N ILE A 138 -1.10 5.85 6.42
CA ILE A 138 -0.88 4.71 7.30
C ILE A 138 0.38 3.99 6.79
N LEU A 139 1.48 4.19 7.50
CA LEU A 139 2.80 3.65 7.17
C LEU A 139 2.83 2.13 7.28
N GLN A 140 3.77 1.49 6.58
CA GLN A 140 4.00 0.06 6.59
C GLN A 140 4.30 -0.46 8.01
N ASP A 141 5.25 0.16 8.72
CA ASP A 141 5.77 -0.28 10.00
C ASP A 141 6.06 0.86 10.99
N ASN A 142 6.11 0.49 12.29
CA ASN A 142 6.70 1.29 13.38
C ASN A 142 6.15 2.71 13.53
N SER A 143 4.89 2.92 13.17
CA SER A 143 4.28 4.25 13.26
C SER A 143 3.75 4.57 14.67
N VAL A 144 3.62 3.59 15.56
CA VAL A 144 3.23 3.84 16.97
C VAL A 144 4.43 4.19 17.85
N PHE A 145 4.17 4.96 18.90
CA PHE A 145 5.13 5.27 19.95
C PHE A 145 5.03 4.19 21.05
N PRO A 146 5.96 3.23 21.13
CA PRO A 146 5.80 2.03 21.96
C PRO A 146 5.78 2.34 23.47
N ASP A 147 6.46 3.38 23.91
CA ASP A 147 6.54 3.81 25.31
C ASP A 147 5.36 4.66 25.77
N MET A 148 4.57 5.18 24.84
CA MET A 148 3.34 5.91 25.10
C MET A 148 2.16 4.94 25.23
N THR A 149 1.14 5.34 25.99
CA THR A 149 -0.12 4.60 26.08
C THR A 149 -0.88 4.64 24.74
N VAL A 150 -1.89 3.77 24.59
CA VAL A 150 -2.83 3.81 23.46
C VAL A 150 -3.48 5.20 23.36
N GLU A 151 -3.96 5.75 24.48
CA GLU A 151 -4.58 7.07 24.52
C GLU A 151 -3.63 8.19 24.08
N GLU A 152 -2.39 8.18 24.56
CA GLU A 152 -1.37 9.15 24.14
C GLU A 152 -1.03 9.03 22.66
N ASN A 153 -0.92 7.80 22.13
CA ASN A 153 -0.75 7.58 20.69
C ASN A 153 -1.91 8.15 19.88
N MET A 154 -3.15 7.98 20.35
CA MET A 154 -4.34 8.55 19.71
C MET A 154 -4.26 10.09 19.69
N LEU A 155 -3.94 10.71 20.81
CA LEU A 155 -3.81 12.17 20.90
C LEU A 155 -2.72 12.72 19.97
N MET A 156 -1.62 11.99 19.75
CA MET A 156 -0.60 12.36 18.76
C MET A 156 -1.16 12.43 17.34
N GLY A 157 -2.16 11.59 16.99
CA GLY A 157 -2.88 11.68 15.70
C GLY A 157 -3.58 13.02 15.50
N GLY A 158 -4.00 13.67 16.59
CA GLY A 158 -4.68 14.98 16.58
C GLY A 158 -3.75 16.19 16.73
N PHE A 159 -2.43 16.03 16.60
CA PHE A 159 -1.45 17.11 16.82
C PHE A 159 -1.70 18.34 15.94
N LEU A 160 -2.29 18.17 14.75
CA LEU A 160 -2.60 19.28 13.83
C LEU A 160 -4.01 19.89 14.04
N LYS A 161 -4.83 19.40 14.98
CA LYS A 161 -6.10 20.04 15.36
C LYS A 161 -5.82 21.39 15.98
N ASP A 162 -6.70 22.37 15.78
CA ASP A 162 -6.49 23.76 16.22
C ASP A 162 -6.51 23.93 17.74
N LYS A 163 -7.21 23.02 18.44
CA LYS A 163 -7.31 23.04 19.91
C LYS A 163 -7.10 21.62 20.47
N PRO A 164 -6.40 21.50 21.60
CA PRO A 164 -6.21 20.21 22.29
C PRO A 164 -7.54 19.50 22.61
N SER A 165 -8.61 20.24 22.94
CA SER A 165 -9.93 19.69 23.22
C SER A 165 -10.54 18.99 21.98
N GLN A 166 -10.30 19.48 20.78
CA GLN A 166 -10.75 18.84 19.54
C GLN A 166 -9.99 17.52 19.29
N ALA A 167 -8.70 17.47 19.60
CA ALA A 167 -7.93 16.23 19.52
C ALA A 167 -8.43 15.19 20.54
N GLN A 168 -8.79 15.62 21.76
CA GLN A 168 -9.35 14.75 22.79
C GLN A 168 -10.73 14.20 22.37
N GLU A 169 -11.61 15.04 21.85
CA GLU A 169 -12.94 14.65 21.38
C GLU A 169 -12.84 13.67 20.21
N ALA A 170 -12.00 13.97 19.21
CA ALA A 170 -11.79 13.07 18.08
C ALA A 170 -11.17 11.72 18.52
N ALA A 171 -10.22 11.73 19.44
CA ALA A 171 -9.62 10.51 20.00
C ALA A 171 -10.67 9.67 20.75
N GLU A 172 -11.57 10.31 21.54
CA GLU A 172 -12.64 9.61 22.25
C GLU A 172 -13.63 8.97 21.27
N ASN A 173 -14.03 9.69 20.21
CA ASN A 173 -14.94 9.15 19.19
C ASN A 173 -14.34 7.91 18.49
N VAL A 174 -13.07 7.95 18.13
CA VAL A 174 -12.39 6.81 17.50
C VAL A 174 -12.22 5.65 18.50
N LEU A 175 -11.89 5.91 19.78
CA LEU A 175 -11.78 4.87 20.80
C LEU A 175 -13.14 4.19 21.08
N GLN A 176 -14.25 4.93 21.03
CA GLN A 176 -15.61 4.36 21.16
C GLN A 176 -15.93 3.42 19.99
N LYS A 177 -15.48 3.74 18.78
CA LYS A 177 -15.62 2.89 17.60
C LYS A 177 -14.85 1.57 17.73
N TYR A 178 -13.71 1.58 18.41
CA TYR A 178 -12.82 0.41 18.56
C TYR A 178 -12.72 -0.03 20.05
N PRO A 179 -13.72 -0.76 20.60
CA PRO A 179 -13.76 -1.15 22.01
C PRO A 179 -12.48 -1.86 22.50
N ARG A 180 -11.85 -2.67 21.62
CA ARG A 180 -10.62 -3.39 21.91
C ARG A 180 -9.45 -2.47 22.26
N LEU A 181 -9.33 -1.31 21.60
CA LEU A 181 -8.33 -0.28 21.95
C LEU A 181 -8.76 0.49 23.21
N ASN A 182 -10.05 0.79 23.34
CA ASN A 182 -10.57 1.53 24.48
C ASN A 182 -10.35 0.79 25.80
N GLU A 183 -10.56 -0.53 25.84
CA GLU A 183 -10.25 -1.37 27.01
C GLU A 183 -8.77 -1.31 27.41
N ARG A 184 -7.88 -1.05 26.44
CA ARG A 184 -6.44 -0.99 26.62
C ARG A 184 -5.87 0.43 26.61
N ARG A 185 -6.74 1.46 26.68
CA ARG A 185 -6.37 2.87 26.47
C ARG A 185 -5.20 3.35 27.36
N LYS A 186 -5.06 2.80 28.58
CA LYS A 186 -3.98 3.15 29.52
C LYS A 186 -2.75 2.23 29.43
N GLN A 187 -2.78 1.21 28.57
CA GLN A 187 -1.63 0.33 28.36
C GLN A 187 -0.66 0.96 27.37
N LYS A 188 0.65 0.70 27.55
CA LYS A 188 1.67 1.10 26.59
C LYS A 188 1.46 0.38 25.24
N ALA A 189 1.63 1.10 24.13
CA ALA A 189 1.47 0.53 22.80
C ALA A 189 2.48 -0.61 22.49
N GLY A 190 3.63 -0.59 23.13
CA GLY A 190 4.66 -1.63 22.99
C GLY A 190 4.24 -3.03 23.42
N VAL A 191 3.22 -3.17 24.32
CA VAL A 191 2.72 -4.47 24.78
C VAL A 191 1.54 -5.00 23.97
N LEU A 192 1.09 -4.26 22.96
CA LEU A 192 0.01 -4.68 22.07
C LEU A 192 0.48 -5.80 21.14
N SER A 193 -0.45 -6.71 20.78
CA SER A 193 -0.22 -7.67 19.68
C SER A 193 -0.03 -6.93 18.34
N GLY A 194 0.53 -7.62 17.33
CA GLY A 194 0.70 -7.04 15.99
C GLY A 194 -0.60 -6.48 15.41
N GLY A 195 -1.71 -7.23 15.51
CA GLY A 195 -3.01 -6.78 15.04
C GLY A 195 -3.59 -5.60 15.83
N GLU A 196 -3.42 -5.57 17.16
CA GLU A 196 -3.85 -4.43 17.99
C GLU A 196 -3.00 -3.18 17.70
N ARG A 197 -1.72 -3.37 17.41
CA ARG A 197 -0.83 -2.28 16.99
C ARG A 197 -1.28 -1.72 15.63
N ARG A 198 -1.60 -2.58 14.66
CA ARG A 198 -2.10 -2.16 13.36
C ARG A 198 -3.43 -1.43 13.47
N LEU A 199 -4.33 -1.91 14.33
CA LEU A 199 -5.58 -1.20 14.63
C LEU A 199 -5.31 0.19 15.23
N LEU A 200 -4.34 0.34 16.13
CA LEU A 200 -3.94 1.63 16.69
C LEU A 200 -3.39 2.59 15.62
N GLU A 201 -2.57 2.09 14.68
CA GLU A 201 -2.04 2.86 13.55
C GLU A 201 -3.16 3.42 12.67
N ILE A 202 -4.10 2.56 12.27
CA ILE A 202 -5.28 2.96 11.49
C ILE A 202 -6.11 3.98 12.30
N SER A 203 -6.43 3.67 13.55
CA SER A 203 -7.24 4.53 14.42
C SER A 203 -6.63 5.92 14.59
N ARG A 204 -5.31 6.00 14.73
CA ARG A 204 -4.59 7.27 14.84
C ARG A 204 -4.71 8.12 13.59
N ALA A 205 -4.69 7.52 12.40
CA ALA A 205 -4.86 8.22 11.14
C ALA A 205 -6.27 8.85 11.01
N LEU A 206 -7.27 8.23 11.62
CA LEU A 206 -8.67 8.69 11.57
C LEU A 206 -8.96 9.92 12.44
N ILE A 207 -8.08 10.29 13.38
CA ILE A 207 -8.27 11.44 14.29
C ILE A 207 -8.43 12.76 13.53
N MET A 208 -7.77 12.90 12.39
CA MET A 208 -7.87 14.09 11.54
C MET A 208 -9.08 14.05 10.59
N GLU A 209 -9.90 12.99 10.64
CA GLU A 209 -11.11 12.80 9.82
C GLU A 209 -10.81 12.90 8.31
N PRO A 210 -9.82 12.13 7.80
CA PRO A 210 -9.40 12.25 6.41
C PRO A 210 -10.49 11.79 5.45
N GLU A 211 -10.47 12.32 4.23
CA GLU A 211 -11.27 11.87 3.08
C GLU A 211 -10.58 10.72 2.33
N VAL A 212 -9.24 10.81 2.23
CA VAL A 212 -8.40 9.82 1.55
C VAL A 212 -7.44 9.18 2.54
N LEU A 213 -7.39 7.85 2.52
CA LEU A 213 -6.43 7.04 3.26
C LEU A 213 -5.40 6.45 2.29
N LEU A 214 -4.14 6.80 2.48
CA LEU A 214 -3.01 6.12 1.85
C LEU A 214 -2.56 5.00 2.78
N VAL A 215 -2.52 3.76 2.29
CA VAL A 215 -2.24 2.57 3.12
C VAL A 215 -1.09 1.78 2.51
N ASP A 216 0.03 1.72 3.21
CA ASP A 216 1.23 1.04 2.72
C ASP A 216 1.35 -0.35 3.36
N GLU A 217 1.25 -1.39 2.53
CA GLU A 217 1.39 -2.81 2.86
C GLU A 217 0.72 -3.22 4.19
N PRO A 218 -0.61 -3.07 4.32
CA PRO A 218 -1.32 -3.27 5.58
C PRO A 218 -1.25 -4.69 6.14
N SER A 219 -0.97 -5.69 5.30
CA SER A 219 -0.95 -7.10 5.69
C SER A 219 0.43 -7.62 6.11
N ILE A 220 1.51 -6.88 5.84
CA ILE A 220 2.87 -7.37 6.04
C ILE A 220 3.17 -7.73 7.50
N GLY A 221 3.80 -8.88 7.69
CA GLY A 221 4.23 -9.33 9.02
C GLY A 221 3.10 -9.72 9.98
N LEU A 222 1.84 -9.73 9.53
CA LEU A 222 0.69 -10.11 10.33
C LEU A 222 0.34 -11.60 10.19
N GLU A 223 -0.18 -12.19 11.28
CA GLU A 223 -0.82 -13.51 11.23
C GLU A 223 -2.11 -13.45 10.40
N PRO A 224 -2.53 -14.55 9.72
CA PRO A 224 -3.70 -14.56 8.82
C PRO A 224 -4.98 -13.97 9.42
N ARG A 225 -5.27 -14.24 10.69
CA ARG A 225 -6.45 -13.70 11.40
C ARG A 225 -6.42 -12.17 11.54
N PHE A 226 -5.23 -11.58 11.64
CA PHE A 226 -5.08 -10.13 11.74
C PHE A 226 -5.12 -9.46 10.38
N ILE A 227 -4.62 -10.15 9.33
CA ILE A 227 -4.79 -9.70 7.95
C ILE A 227 -6.28 -9.54 7.63
N GLN A 228 -7.08 -10.56 7.91
CA GLN A 228 -8.53 -10.48 7.69
C GLN A 228 -9.16 -9.31 8.46
N MET A 229 -8.85 -9.15 9.74
CA MET A 229 -9.35 -8.05 10.56
C MET A 229 -9.00 -6.68 9.97
N VAL A 230 -7.78 -6.50 9.43
CA VAL A 230 -7.34 -5.23 8.83
C VAL A 230 -8.15 -4.93 7.57
N PHE A 231 -8.36 -5.91 6.70
CA PHE A 231 -9.16 -5.72 5.49
C PHE A 231 -10.64 -5.48 5.82
N GLU A 232 -11.21 -6.13 6.84
CA GLU A 232 -12.57 -5.84 7.33
C GLU A 232 -12.70 -4.41 7.84
N ILE A 233 -11.68 -3.87 8.51
CA ILE A 233 -11.66 -2.47 8.96
C ILE A 233 -11.58 -1.52 7.75
N LEU A 234 -10.74 -1.81 6.76
CA LEU A 234 -10.62 -0.98 5.55
C LEU A 234 -11.92 -1.00 4.75
N ASP A 235 -12.59 -2.15 4.66
CA ASP A 235 -13.89 -2.30 4.02
C ASP A 235 -14.98 -1.46 4.72
N ASP A 236 -15.04 -1.52 6.06
CA ASP A 236 -15.95 -0.67 6.83
C ASP A 236 -15.65 0.82 6.65
N LEU A 237 -14.38 1.22 6.61
CA LEU A 237 -13.99 2.60 6.35
C LEU A 237 -14.41 3.08 4.95
N GLN A 238 -14.31 2.23 3.94
CA GLN A 238 -14.76 2.56 2.59
C GLN A 238 -16.28 2.57 2.50
N ASN A 239 -16.93 1.43 2.80
CA ASN A 239 -18.33 1.19 2.48
C ASN A 239 -19.32 1.79 3.48
N THR A 240 -18.91 1.96 4.76
CA THR A 240 -19.77 2.52 5.81
C THR A 240 -19.45 3.99 6.09
N GLU A 241 -18.16 4.39 6.04
CA GLU A 241 -17.73 5.75 6.36
C GLU A 241 -17.42 6.60 5.13
N GLY A 242 -17.54 6.04 3.93
CA GLY A 242 -17.34 6.77 2.68
C GLY A 242 -15.89 7.23 2.46
N LYS A 243 -14.89 6.50 2.97
CA LYS A 243 -13.49 6.85 2.76
C LYS A 243 -13.00 6.37 1.40
N THR A 244 -12.20 7.19 0.73
CA THR A 244 -11.44 6.78 -0.45
C THR A 244 -10.13 6.18 0.01
N ILE A 245 -9.74 5.01 -0.54
CA ILE A 245 -8.54 4.29 -0.12
C ILE A 245 -7.60 4.10 -1.31
N VAL A 246 -6.35 4.52 -1.17
CA VAL A 246 -5.27 4.18 -2.11
C VAL A 246 -4.27 3.33 -1.37
N MET A 247 -4.16 2.07 -1.75
CA MET A 247 -3.36 1.08 -1.06
C MET A 247 -2.25 0.53 -1.96
N VAL A 248 -1.11 0.25 -1.35
CA VAL A 248 -0.07 -0.63 -1.89
C VAL A 248 -0.11 -1.93 -1.12
N GLU A 249 -0.07 -3.07 -1.81
CA GLU A 249 -0.10 -4.38 -1.15
C GLU A 249 0.87 -5.36 -1.83
N GLN A 250 1.63 -6.09 -1.01
CA GLN A 250 2.54 -7.13 -1.49
C GLN A 250 1.77 -8.42 -1.80
N ASN A 251 0.75 -8.74 -1.01
CA ASN A 251 -0.17 -9.82 -1.31
C ASN A 251 -1.17 -9.38 -2.38
N ALA A 252 -0.74 -9.47 -3.65
CA ALA A 252 -1.50 -8.98 -4.79
C ALA A 252 -2.94 -9.53 -4.83
N LYS A 253 -3.13 -10.81 -4.50
CA LYS A 253 -4.46 -11.42 -4.47
C LYS A 253 -5.37 -10.73 -3.47
N LYS A 254 -4.92 -10.55 -2.22
CA LYS A 254 -5.70 -9.88 -1.18
C LYS A 254 -5.99 -8.42 -1.50
N GLY A 255 -4.98 -7.72 -2.04
CA GLY A 255 -5.14 -6.33 -2.45
C GLY A 255 -6.18 -6.16 -3.57
N LEU A 256 -6.16 -7.02 -4.59
CA LEU A 256 -7.12 -6.98 -5.70
C LEU A 256 -8.51 -7.48 -5.30
N GLU A 257 -8.63 -8.48 -4.40
CA GLU A 257 -9.91 -8.93 -3.83
C GLU A 257 -10.63 -7.80 -3.08
N PHE A 258 -9.89 -6.86 -2.50
CA PHE A 258 -10.43 -5.71 -1.77
C PHE A 258 -10.77 -4.54 -2.69
N ALA A 259 -9.99 -4.31 -3.76
CA ALA A 259 -9.99 -3.06 -4.49
C ALA A 259 -11.05 -2.99 -5.61
N ASP A 260 -11.75 -1.86 -5.72
CA ASP A 260 -12.57 -1.54 -6.90
C ASP A 260 -11.70 -1.39 -8.14
N ILE A 261 -10.51 -0.77 -7.99
CA ILE A 261 -9.56 -0.48 -9.06
C ILE A 261 -8.21 -1.10 -8.70
N GLY A 262 -7.66 -1.89 -9.61
CA GLY A 262 -6.32 -2.44 -9.52
C GLY A 262 -5.36 -1.78 -10.50
N TYR A 263 -4.15 -1.48 -10.05
CA TYR A 263 -3.04 -0.98 -10.88
C TYR A 263 -1.83 -1.90 -10.74
N VAL A 264 -1.22 -2.23 -11.87
CA VAL A 264 0.05 -2.96 -11.91
C VAL A 264 1.17 -1.97 -12.23
N LEU A 265 2.08 -1.79 -11.28
CA LEU A 265 3.25 -0.93 -11.41
C LEU A 265 4.50 -1.77 -11.67
N VAL A 266 5.28 -1.37 -12.68
CA VAL A 266 6.55 -2.00 -13.04
C VAL A 266 7.58 -0.94 -13.37
N ASP A 267 8.73 -1.00 -12.70
CA ASP A 267 9.87 -0.07 -12.91
C ASP A 267 9.45 1.40 -13.02
N GLY A 268 8.52 1.81 -12.16
CA GLY A 268 8.03 3.19 -12.12
C GLY A 268 7.00 3.57 -13.19
N TYR A 269 6.57 2.62 -14.02
CA TYR A 269 5.53 2.80 -15.04
C TYR A 269 4.24 2.11 -14.65
N LEU A 270 3.12 2.70 -15.04
CA LEU A 270 1.81 2.04 -14.97
C LEU A 270 1.71 1.05 -16.14
N ALA A 271 1.80 -0.25 -15.85
CA ALA A 271 1.77 -1.30 -16.85
C ALA A 271 0.33 -1.73 -17.21
N MET A 272 -0.53 -1.87 -16.19
CA MET A 272 -1.92 -2.29 -16.38
C MET A 272 -2.84 -1.55 -15.41
N ALA A 273 -4.11 -1.37 -15.81
CA ALA A 273 -5.18 -0.89 -14.95
C ALA A 273 -6.50 -1.58 -15.32
N GLY A 274 -7.26 -1.97 -14.31
CA GLY A 274 -8.56 -2.62 -14.47
C GLY A 274 -9.35 -2.58 -13.17
N THR A 275 -10.53 -3.19 -13.14
CA THR A 275 -11.17 -3.51 -11.87
C THR A 275 -10.36 -4.57 -11.14
N GLY A 276 -10.57 -4.72 -9.82
CA GLY A 276 -9.92 -5.78 -9.04
C GLY A 276 -10.18 -7.16 -9.66
N ASP A 277 -11.43 -7.44 -10.03
CA ASP A 277 -11.84 -8.70 -10.67
C ASP A 277 -11.18 -8.92 -12.03
N GLU A 278 -11.17 -7.89 -12.91
CA GLU A 278 -10.50 -7.97 -14.21
C GLU A 278 -9.02 -8.36 -14.07
N LEU A 279 -8.31 -7.81 -13.08
CA LEU A 279 -6.90 -8.12 -12.87
C LEU A 279 -6.71 -9.49 -12.20
N LEU A 280 -7.61 -9.92 -11.33
CA LEU A 280 -7.58 -11.27 -10.74
C LEU A 280 -7.78 -12.37 -11.80
N GLU A 281 -8.61 -12.12 -12.81
CA GLU A 281 -8.88 -13.04 -13.91
C GLU A 281 -7.83 -12.95 -15.04
N ASN A 282 -6.96 -11.95 -15.03
CA ASN A 282 -5.95 -11.75 -16.06
C ASN A 282 -4.83 -12.81 -15.95
N PRO A 283 -4.59 -13.63 -17.01
CA PRO A 283 -3.59 -14.70 -16.96
C PRO A 283 -2.16 -14.21 -16.73
N GLU A 284 -1.80 -13.02 -17.21
CA GLU A 284 -0.46 -12.46 -17.01
C GLU A 284 -0.26 -11.99 -15.57
N VAL A 285 -1.28 -11.33 -14.99
CA VAL A 285 -1.29 -10.96 -13.58
C VAL A 285 -1.23 -12.23 -12.71
N GLY A 286 -2.02 -13.26 -13.05
CA GLY A 286 -2.00 -14.56 -12.40
C GLY A 286 -0.60 -15.16 -12.35
N ARG A 287 0.05 -15.25 -13.49
CA ARG A 287 1.40 -15.83 -13.63
C ARG A 287 2.50 -14.99 -12.94
N LEU A 288 2.43 -13.66 -13.01
CA LEU A 288 3.51 -12.78 -12.54
C LEU A 288 3.40 -12.41 -11.06
N PHE A 289 2.17 -12.31 -10.53
CA PHE A 289 1.94 -11.68 -9.23
C PHE A 289 1.05 -12.48 -8.27
N LEU A 290 0.29 -13.50 -8.76
CA LEU A 290 -0.62 -14.26 -7.90
C LEU A 290 -0.09 -15.66 -7.54
N GLY A 291 1.09 -16.06 -8.01
CA GLY A 291 1.71 -17.34 -7.71
C GLY A 291 1.04 -18.52 -8.44
N GLY A 292 0.69 -18.31 -9.72
CA GLY A 292 0.01 -19.24 -10.60
C GLY A 292 0.71 -20.54 -10.86
#